data_998ffe1b378509ac4425278abc0b056e
#
_entry.id   998ffe1b378509ac4425278abc0b056e
#
_cell.length_a   1.000
_cell.length_b   1.000
_cell.length_c   1.000
_cell.angle_alpha   90.00
_cell.angle_beta   90.00
_cell.angle_gamma   90.00
#
_symmetry.space_group_name_H-M   'P 1'
#
loop_
_entity.id
_entity.type
_entity.pdbx_description
1 polymer ?
#
loop_
_entity_poly.entity_id
_entity_poly.type
_entity_poly.pdbx_seq_one_letter_code
_entity_poly.pdbx_strand_id
1 'polypeptide(L)'
;MQYNVKKWGLLPDGTMCHIIQLSYNDISLYVSDYGATFQSMFVTDSSGTQHDIILGYDTPEEYYYDQQNFGGTMGRFANRIAGACITLNGKDWHLPANEGNNTLHSGHGFNKCMWQYNVNPEALILTLYSPHLENGFPGNLKVTQTITITDRNSILVHYDAVSDMDTV
;
A
#
# COMPACT_ATOMS: atom_id res chain seq x y z
N MET A 1 14.95 15.55 -2.87
CA MET A 1 14.70 14.19 -3.40
C MET A 1 14.54 14.27 -4.92
N GLN A 2 15.08 13.32 -5.68
CA GLN A 2 14.80 13.15 -7.11
C GLN A 2 13.72 12.09 -7.28
N TYR A 3 12.96 12.17 -8.37
CA TYR A 3 11.96 11.15 -8.68
C TYR A 3 11.88 10.87 -10.18
N ASN A 4 11.42 9.66 -10.51
CA ASN A 4 11.14 9.22 -11.86
C ASN A 4 9.91 8.31 -11.85
N VAL A 5 9.03 8.46 -12.84
CA VAL A 5 7.82 7.64 -12.96
C VAL A 5 7.89 6.86 -14.27
N LYS A 6 7.64 5.56 -14.20
CA LYS A 6 7.65 4.67 -15.36
C LYS A 6 6.37 3.83 -15.40
N LYS A 7 5.89 3.53 -16.59
CA LYS A 7 4.95 2.42 -16.79
C LYS A 7 5.66 1.13 -16.37
N TRP A 8 5.00 0.37 -15.51
CA TRP A 8 5.58 -0.86 -14.97
C TRP A 8 5.03 -2.11 -15.64
N GLY A 9 3.73 -2.15 -15.93
CA GLY A 9 3.06 -3.26 -16.57
C GLY A 9 1.55 -3.17 -16.42
N LEU A 10 0.88 -4.23 -16.83
CA LEU A 10 -0.57 -4.34 -16.77
C LEU A 10 -1.00 -5.36 -15.72
N LEU A 11 -2.10 -5.07 -15.04
CA LEU A 11 -2.86 -6.08 -14.30
C LEU A 11 -3.63 -6.98 -15.28
N PRO A 12 -4.14 -8.14 -14.84
CA PRO A 12 -4.91 -9.06 -15.70
C PRO A 12 -6.15 -8.44 -16.35
N ASP A 13 -6.72 -7.39 -15.76
CA ASP A 13 -7.86 -6.65 -16.30
C ASP A 13 -7.45 -5.55 -17.31
N GLY A 14 -6.16 -5.42 -17.60
CA GLY A 14 -5.61 -4.41 -18.51
C GLY A 14 -5.31 -3.06 -17.86
N THR A 15 -5.48 -2.92 -16.56
CA THR A 15 -5.15 -1.69 -15.83
C THR A 15 -3.64 -1.46 -15.82
N MET A 16 -3.20 -0.27 -16.25
CA MET A 16 -1.78 0.12 -16.27
C MET A 16 -1.32 0.49 -14.86
N CYS A 17 -0.24 -0.15 -14.41
CA CYS A 17 0.47 0.18 -13.18
C CYS A 17 1.73 1.00 -13.46
N HIS A 18 2.11 1.82 -12.50
CA HIS A 18 3.32 2.63 -12.54
C HIS A 18 4.25 2.28 -11.38
N ILE A 19 5.55 2.44 -11.62
CA ILE A 19 6.59 2.47 -10.60
C ILE A 19 7.08 3.90 -10.46
N ILE A 20 7.05 4.41 -9.24
CA ILE A 20 7.58 5.70 -8.84
C ILE A 20 8.90 5.45 -8.10
N GLN A 21 10.00 5.81 -8.73
CA GLN A 21 11.32 5.79 -8.11
C GLN A 21 11.53 7.10 -7.35
N LEU A 22 11.93 7.00 -6.10
CA LEU A 22 12.39 8.11 -5.27
C LEU A 22 13.86 7.88 -4.94
N SER A 23 14.70 8.89 -5.12
CA SER A 23 16.14 8.77 -4.84
C SER A 23 16.64 9.96 -4.04
N TYR A 24 17.43 9.66 -3.01
CA TYR A 24 18.12 10.66 -2.20
C TYR A 24 19.37 10.02 -1.56
N ASN A 25 20.53 10.66 -1.76
CA ASN A 25 21.83 10.10 -1.37
C ASN A 25 22.00 8.64 -1.89
N ASP A 26 22.28 7.70 -0.99
CA ASP A 26 22.55 6.29 -1.30
C ASP A 26 21.30 5.41 -1.28
N ILE A 27 20.11 6.02 -1.16
CA ILE A 27 18.81 5.31 -1.14
C ILE A 27 18.09 5.51 -2.48
N SER A 28 17.60 4.41 -3.05
CA SER A 28 16.63 4.40 -4.15
C SER A 28 15.46 3.51 -3.76
N LEU A 29 14.27 4.11 -3.58
CA LEU A 29 13.03 3.42 -3.26
C LEU A 29 12.13 3.37 -4.48
N TYR A 30 11.53 2.22 -4.74
CA TYR A 30 10.58 2.00 -5.82
C TYR A 30 9.22 1.66 -5.22
N VAL A 31 8.22 2.46 -5.53
CA VAL A 31 6.85 2.31 -5.01
C VAL A 31 5.88 2.18 -6.18
N SER A 32 5.00 1.19 -6.14
CA SER A 32 3.93 1.03 -7.12
C SER A 32 2.67 1.78 -6.70
N ASP A 33 1.92 2.29 -7.67
CA ASP A 33 0.55 2.78 -7.49
C ASP A 33 -0.47 1.64 -7.27
N TYR A 34 -0.11 0.39 -7.57
CA TYR A 34 -0.89 -0.78 -7.18
C TYR A 34 -0.51 -1.22 -5.76
N GLY A 35 -1.46 -1.16 -4.84
CA GLY A 35 -1.28 -1.53 -3.44
C GLY A 35 -0.45 -0.55 -2.61
N ALA A 36 -0.05 0.62 -3.17
CA ALA A 36 0.97 1.49 -2.59
C ALA A 36 2.19 0.68 -2.13
N THR A 37 2.62 -0.25 -3.00
CA THR A 37 3.55 -1.32 -2.69
C THR A 37 5.00 -0.84 -2.76
N PHE A 38 5.78 -1.08 -1.73
CA PHE A 38 7.24 -0.94 -1.77
C PHE A 38 7.82 -2.14 -2.51
N GLN A 39 8.13 -1.92 -3.80
CA GLN A 39 8.58 -2.99 -4.70
C GLN A 39 10.06 -3.33 -4.49
N SER A 40 10.92 -2.33 -4.39
CA SER A 40 12.36 -2.49 -4.20
C SER A 40 12.92 -1.31 -3.41
N MET A 41 13.99 -1.55 -2.65
CA MET A 41 14.77 -0.50 -2.00
C MET A 41 16.25 -0.84 -2.09
N PHE A 42 16.97 -0.03 -2.85
CA PHE A 42 18.42 -0.16 -2.97
C PHE A 42 19.13 0.73 -1.94
N VAL A 43 20.08 0.14 -1.26
CA VAL A 43 21.00 0.83 -0.35
C VAL A 43 22.44 0.47 -0.70
N THR A 44 23.36 1.40 -0.51
CA THR A 44 24.79 1.19 -0.77
C THR A 44 25.48 0.78 0.53
N ASP A 45 26.22 -0.33 0.48
CA ASP A 45 27.02 -0.79 1.62
C ASP A 45 28.34 -0.03 1.74
N SER A 46 29.15 -0.36 2.78
CA SER A 46 30.44 0.28 3.04
C SER A 46 31.51 0.00 1.97
N SER A 47 31.27 -0.99 1.08
CA SER A 47 32.14 -1.28 -0.07
C SER A 47 31.76 -0.51 -1.33
N GLY A 48 30.64 0.22 -1.31
CA GLY A 48 30.07 0.92 -2.45
C GLY A 48 29.15 0.04 -3.32
N THR A 49 28.82 -1.17 -2.84
CA THR A 49 27.93 -2.09 -3.57
C THR A 49 26.46 -1.81 -3.21
N GLN A 50 25.60 -1.75 -4.23
CA GLN A 50 24.15 -1.59 -4.03
C GLN A 50 23.48 -2.96 -3.83
N HIS A 51 22.59 -3.01 -2.85
CA HIS A 51 21.77 -4.18 -2.53
C HIS A 51 20.30 -3.79 -2.50
N ASP A 52 19.44 -4.60 -3.12
CA ASP A 52 18.00 -4.53 -2.86
C ASP A 52 17.71 -5.24 -1.52
N ILE A 53 17.05 -4.54 -0.62
CA ILE A 53 16.77 -5.02 0.75
C ILE A 53 15.30 -5.32 0.98
N ILE A 54 14.45 -5.25 -0.06
CA ILE A 54 13.03 -5.58 0.00
C ILE A 54 12.77 -6.84 -0.83
N LEU A 55 12.01 -7.78 -0.26
CA LEU A 55 11.45 -8.89 -1.03
C LEU A 55 10.28 -8.40 -1.87
N GLY A 56 10.29 -8.70 -3.15
CA GLY A 56 9.24 -8.28 -4.06
C GLY A 56 9.24 -9.10 -5.35
N TYR A 57 8.36 -8.72 -6.25
CA TYR A 57 8.21 -9.31 -7.58
C TYR A 57 8.60 -8.29 -8.66
N ASP A 58 8.84 -8.77 -9.87
CA ASP A 58 9.27 -7.94 -11.00
C ASP A 58 8.10 -7.31 -11.77
N THR A 59 6.89 -7.87 -11.65
CA THR A 59 5.73 -7.45 -12.44
C THR A 59 4.49 -7.20 -11.58
N PRO A 60 3.58 -6.31 -11.99
CA PRO A 60 2.32 -6.07 -11.27
C PRO A 60 1.39 -7.29 -11.28
N GLU A 61 1.48 -8.14 -12.32
CA GLU A 61 0.70 -9.38 -12.41
C GLU A 61 1.07 -10.37 -11.30
N GLU A 62 2.36 -10.49 -10.96
CA GLU A 62 2.81 -11.31 -9.85
C GLU A 62 2.26 -10.80 -8.51
N TYR A 63 2.24 -9.49 -8.31
CA TYR A 63 1.60 -8.87 -7.13
C TYR A 63 0.09 -9.07 -7.11
N TYR A 64 -0.57 -9.11 -8.27
CA TYR A 64 -2.00 -9.38 -8.35
C TYR A 64 -2.35 -10.76 -7.80
N TYR A 65 -1.57 -11.79 -8.18
CA TYR A 65 -1.76 -13.17 -7.74
C TYR A 65 -1.08 -13.48 -6.39
N ASP A 66 -0.25 -12.59 -5.88
CA ASP A 66 0.48 -12.77 -4.63
C ASP A 66 -0.45 -12.93 -3.43
N GLN A 67 -0.14 -13.91 -2.58
CA GLN A 67 -0.80 -14.16 -1.31
C GLN A 67 0.10 -13.86 -0.10
N GLN A 68 1.36 -13.50 -0.32
CA GLN A 68 2.33 -13.16 0.74
C GLN A 68 2.26 -11.68 1.13
N ASN A 69 1.66 -10.83 0.28
CA ASN A 69 1.48 -9.39 0.49
C ASN A 69 2.81 -8.60 0.63
N PHE A 70 3.86 -9.01 -0.11
CA PHE A 70 5.17 -8.37 -0.06
C PHE A 70 5.05 -6.86 -0.32
N GLY A 71 5.60 -6.04 0.59
CA GLY A 71 5.68 -4.59 0.47
C GLY A 71 4.36 -3.83 0.39
N GLY A 72 3.21 -4.52 0.35
CA GLY A 72 1.89 -3.92 0.16
C GLY A 72 1.38 -3.17 1.39
N THR A 73 0.61 -2.11 1.18
CA THR A 73 -0.07 -1.37 2.25
C THR A 73 -1.32 -2.10 2.70
N MET A 74 -1.33 -2.57 3.97
CA MET A 74 -2.48 -3.27 4.55
C MET A 74 -3.53 -2.29 5.08
N GLY A 75 -4.79 -2.56 4.83
CA GLY A 75 -5.92 -1.76 5.29
C GLY A 75 -7.27 -2.29 4.74
N ARG A 76 -8.42 -1.84 5.30
CA ARG A 76 -8.53 -0.88 6.41
C ARG A 76 -7.90 -1.39 7.70
N PHE A 77 -8.13 -2.67 8.06
CA PHE A 77 -7.61 -3.31 9.26
C PHE A 77 -6.52 -4.32 8.87
N ALA A 78 -5.34 -4.18 9.48
CA ALA A 78 -4.25 -5.12 9.29
C ALA A 78 -4.39 -6.33 10.21
N ASN A 79 -3.98 -7.52 9.72
CA ASN A 79 -4.08 -8.77 10.43
C ASN A 79 -5.53 -9.27 10.58
N ARG A 80 -5.86 -10.06 11.61
CA ARG A 80 -7.10 -10.84 11.71
C ARG A 80 -8.19 -10.14 12.50
N ILE A 81 -9.43 -10.28 11.99
CA ILE A 81 -10.65 -10.01 12.74
C ILE A 81 -11.37 -11.35 12.93
N ALA A 82 -11.48 -11.79 14.18
CA ALA A 82 -12.10 -13.06 14.53
C ALA A 82 -13.58 -13.08 14.13
N GLY A 83 -14.03 -14.21 13.58
CA GLY A 83 -15.42 -14.39 13.16
C GLY A 83 -15.86 -13.47 12.04
N ALA A 84 -14.94 -12.79 11.34
CA ALA A 84 -15.24 -11.86 10.25
C ALA A 84 -16.36 -10.85 10.61
N CYS A 85 -16.36 -10.35 11.85
CA CYS A 85 -17.39 -9.45 12.35
C CYS A 85 -16.79 -8.43 13.30
N ILE A 86 -17.22 -7.16 13.17
CA ILE A 86 -16.92 -6.09 14.11
C ILE A 86 -18.23 -5.54 14.67
N THR A 87 -18.24 -5.24 15.96
CA THR A 87 -19.37 -4.52 16.60
C THR A 87 -18.96 -3.06 16.79
N LEU A 88 -19.67 -2.15 16.15
CA LEU A 88 -19.44 -0.71 16.26
C LEU A 88 -20.75 0.01 16.57
N ASN A 89 -20.79 0.78 17.66
CA ASN A 89 -21.98 1.47 18.13
C ASN A 89 -23.20 0.55 18.34
N GLY A 90 -22.98 -0.66 18.83
CA GLY A 90 -24.03 -1.64 19.09
C GLY A 90 -24.62 -2.31 17.84
N LYS A 91 -24.01 -2.10 16.67
CA LYS A 91 -24.37 -2.75 15.41
C LYS A 91 -23.24 -3.66 14.93
N ASP A 92 -23.61 -4.87 14.53
CA ASP A 92 -22.66 -5.80 13.92
C ASP A 92 -22.52 -5.54 12.42
N TRP A 93 -21.25 -5.56 11.98
CA TRP A 93 -20.84 -5.40 10.60
C TRP A 93 -20.09 -6.66 10.18
N HIS A 94 -20.61 -7.36 9.17
CA HIS A 94 -20.02 -8.58 8.66
C HIS A 94 -19.05 -8.30 7.53
N LEU A 95 -17.89 -8.91 7.61
CA LEU A 95 -16.76 -8.76 6.69
C LEU A 95 -16.58 -10.06 5.89
N PRO A 96 -15.88 -10.03 4.75
CA PRO A 96 -15.54 -11.25 4.03
C PRO A 96 -14.65 -12.18 4.88
N ALA A 97 -15.06 -13.44 5.03
CA ALA A 97 -14.21 -14.47 5.64
C ALA A 97 -13.26 -15.03 4.57
N ASN A 98 -12.03 -14.55 4.53
CA ASN A 98 -11.01 -14.97 3.57
C ASN A 98 -9.92 -15.88 4.17
N GLU A 99 -9.99 -16.13 5.48
CA GLU A 99 -9.11 -17.06 6.18
C GLU A 99 -9.92 -17.90 7.20
N GLY A 100 -10.43 -19.05 6.77
CA GLY A 100 -11.36 -19.84 7.58
C GLY A 100 -12.60 -19.02 7.94
N ASN A 101 -12.86 -18.83 9.24
CA ASN A 101 -13.97 -17.99 9.72
C ASN A 101 -13.57 -16.53 9.99
N ASN A 102 -12.33 -16.14 9.71
CA ASN A 102 -11.80 -14.83 10.03
C ASN A 102 -11.66 -13.96 8.77
N THR A 103 -11.66 -12.64 8.96
CA THR A 103 -11.12 -11.70 7.96
C THR A 103 -9.63 -11.51 8.22
N LEU A 104 -8.80 -11.68 7.19
CA LEU A 104 -7.38 -11.36 7.21
C LEU A 104 -7.11 -10.19 6.26
N HIS A 105 -6.43 -9.14 6.76
CA HIS A 105 -6.02 -7.95 5.99
C HIS A 105 -7.19 -7.30 5.21
N SER A 106 -8.37 -7.26 5.82
CA SER A 106 -9.60 -6.70 5.24
C SER A 106 -10.12 -7.41 3.98
N GLY A 107 -9.70 -8.64 3.71
CA GLY A 107 -10.10 -9.38 2.51
C GLY A 107 -9.37 -8.90 1.26
N HIS A 108 -10.09 -8.28 0.31
CA HIS A 108 -9.50 -7.56 -0.82
C HIS A 108 -9.12 -6.16 -0.34
N GLY A 109 -7.99 -6.06 0.38
CA GLY A 109 -7.58 -4.86 1.08
C GLY A 109 -6.83 -3.84 0.21
N PHE A 110 -6.28 -2.83 0.86
CA PHE A 110 -5.61 -1.69 0.21
C PHE A 110 -4.41 -2.10 -0.67
N ASN A 111 -3.76 -3.22 -0.34
CA ASN A 111 -2.67 -3.81 -1.11
C ASN A 111 -3.09 -4.38 -2.49
N LYS A 112 -4.37 -4.46 -2.75
CA LYS A 112 -4.95 -4.93 -4.03
C LYS A 112 -5.73 -3.82 -4.76
N CYS A 113 -5.61 -2.58 -4.33
CA CYS A 113 -6.27 -1.43 -4.92
C CYS A 113 -5.30 -0.57 -5.72
N MET A 114 -5.82 0.13 -6.74
CA MET A 114 -5.07 1.20 -7.41
C MET A 114 -5.14 2.48 -6.57
N TRP A 115 -4.00 3.06 -6.27
CA TRP A 115 -3.87 4.33 -5.58
C TRP A 115 -3.61 5.45 -6.57
N GLN A 116 -4.24 6.58 -6.38
CA GLN A 116 -3.86 7.81 -7.09
C GLN A 116 -2.55 8.33 -6.50
N TYR A 117 -1.62 8.76 -7.34
CA TYR A 117 -0.36 9.30 -6.85
C TYR A 117 -0.13 10.74 -7.32
N ASN A 118 0.58 11.49 -6.49
CA ASN A 118 1.18 12.77 -6.81
C ASN A 118 2.61 12.75 -6.26
N VAL A 119 3.58 13.15 -7.07
CA VAL A 119 4.98 13.16 -6.66
C VAL A 119 5.62 14.51 -6.96
N ASN A 120 6.41 15.00 -6.03
CA ASN A 120 7.16 16.23 -6.13
C ASN A 120 8.55 16.06 -5.45
N PRO A 121 9.46 17.05 -5.48
CA PRO A 121 10.78 16.94 -4.86
C PRO A 121 10.78 16.71 -3.35
N GLU A 122 9.66 16.90 -2.65
CA GLU A 122 9.55 16.76 -1.21
C GLU A 122 9.00 15.40 -0.80
N ALA A 123 7.99 14.88 -1.54
CA ALA A 123 7.28 13.67 -1.17
C ALA A 123 6.64 12.95 -2.36
N LEU A 124 6.40 11.65 -2.19
CA LEU A 124 5.38 10.89 -2.93
C LEU A 124 4.13 10.81 -2.05
N ILE A 125 3.01 11.22 -2.60
CA ILE A 125 1.70 11.20 -1.95
C ILE A 125 0.82 10.21 -2.70
N LEU A 126 0.37 9.16 -2.03
CA LEU A 126 -0.55 8.15 -2.54
C LEU A 126 -1.89 8.32 -1.83
N THR A 127 -2.99 8.31 -2.58
CA THR A 127 -4.33 8.50 -2.03
C THR A 127 -5.25 7.38 -2.51
N LEU A 128 -5.98 6.78 -1.56
CA LEU A 128 -7.01 5.79 -1.82
C LEU A 128 -8.34 6.27 -1.23
N TYR A 129 -9.41 6.05 -1.97
CA TYR A 129 -10.78 6.22 -1.49
C TYR A 129 -11.43 4.84 -1.38
N SER A 130 -11.82 4.47 -0.15
CA SER A 130 -12.50 3.23 0.17
C SER A 130 -13.97 3.56 0.50
N PRO A 131 -14.94 3.20 -0.36
CA PRO A 131 -16.34 3.56 -0.18
C PRO A 131 -17.00 2.82 0.98
N HIS A 132 -18.10 3.38 1.47
CA HIS A 132 -18.96 2.74 2.47
C HIS A 132 -19.35 1.32 2.03
N LEU A 133 -19.19 0.35 2.94
CA LEU A 133 -19.40 -1.08 2.75
C LEU A 133 -18.39 -1.79 1.83
N GLU A 134 -17.34 -1.15 1.41
CA GLU A 134 -16.23 -1.88 0.81
C GLU A 134 -15.68 -2.91 1.80
N ASN A 135 -15.64 -4.18 1.39
CA ASN A 135 -15.33 -5.32 2.26
C ASN A 135 -16.16 -5.34 3.58
N GLY A 136 -17.38 -4.80 3.59
CA GLY A 136 -18.26 -4.76 4.73
C GLY A 136 -18.00 -3.67 5.77
N PHE A 137 -16.94 -2.88 5.62
CA PHE A 137 -16.62 -1.81 6.56
C PHE A 137 -17.54 -0.59 6.41
N PRO A 138 -18.04 -0.01 7.54
CA PRO A 138 -18.85 1.21 7.49
C PRO A 138 -18.00 2.45 7.14
N GLY A 139 -18.67 3.48 6.64
CA GLY A 139 -18.10 4.79 6.33
C GLY A 139 -17.31 4.85 5.02
N ASN A 140 -17.37 6.00 4.38
CA ASN A 140 -16.44 6.34 3.32
C ASN A 140 -15.10 6.74 3.98
N LEU A 141 -14.01 6.15 3.53
CA LEU A 141 -12.68 6.41 4.08
C LEU A 141 -11.76 6.91 2.97
N LYS A 142 -11.17 8.08 3.18
CA LYS A 142 -10.04 8.56 2.39
C LYS A 142 -8.75 8.32 3.16
N VAL A 143 -7.83 7.59 2.56
CA VAL A 143 -6.49 7.34 3.11
C VAL A 143 -5.45 8.03 2.25
N THR A 144 -4.51 8.70 2.90
CA THR A 144 -3.35 9.32 2.25
C THR A 144 -2.09 8.75 2.88
N GLN A 145 -1.21 8.20 2.05
CA GLN A 145 0.14 7.79 2.44
C GLN A 145 1.13 8.79 1.86
N THR A 146 1.94 9.40 2.71
CA THR A 146 3.00 10.32 2.31
C THR A 146 4.36 9.68 2.60
N ILE A 147 5.19 9.55 1.57
CA ILE A 147 6.51 8.94 1.64
C ILE A 147 7.56 10.01 1.35
N THR A 148 8.52 10.16 2.28
CA THR A 148 9.64 11.09 2.17
C THR A 148 10.94 10.38 2.51
N ILE A 149 11.98 10.61 1.72
CA ILE A 149 13.35 10.20 2.08
C ILE A 149 14.02 11.40 2.76
N THR A 150 14.44 11.22 4.00
CA THR A 150 15.03 12.30 4.79
C THR A 150 16.55 12.40 4.57
N ASP A 151 17.14 13.52 4.97
CA ASP A 151 18.59 13.77 4.96
C ASP A 151 19.42 12.84 5.86
N ARG A 152 18.75 12.06 6.72
CA ARG A 152 19.37 11.10 7.64
C ARG A 152 19.36 9.65 7.11
N ASN A 153 19.24 9.45 5.79
CA ASN A 153 19.11 8.14 5.18
C ASN A 153 17.96 7.31 5.80
N SER A 154 16.84 7.97 6.03
CA SER A 154 15.63 7.36 6.57
C SER A 154 14.45 7.58 5.63
N ILE A 155 13.55 6.62 5.57
CA ILE A 155 12.27 6.75 4.91
C ILE A 155 11.22 7.02 5.98
N LEU A 156 10.53 8.15 5.84
CA LEU A 156 9.34 8.47 6.63
C LEU A 156 8.10 8.09 5.84
N VAL A 157 7.25 7.25 6.42
CA VAL A 157 5.94 6.91 5.90
C VAL A 157 4.90 7.43 6.86
N HIS A 158 4.10 8.38 6.42
CA HIS A 158 3.03 8.99 7.18
C HIS A 158 1.68 8.60 6.59
N TYR A 159 0.73 8.23 7.44
CA TYR A 159 -0.64 7.92 7.05
C TYR A 159 -1.61 8.88 7.69
N ASP A 160 -2.49 9.46 6.85
CA ASP A 160 -3.68 10.18 7.26
C ASP A 160 -4.91 9.41 6.79
N ALA A 161 -5.90 9.26 7.66
CA ALA A 161 -7.17 8.64 7.32
C ALA A 161 -8.32 9.49 7.83
N VAL A 162 -9.27 9.80 6.93
CA VAL A 162 -10.46 10.60 7.25
C VAL A 162 -11.70 9.84 6.80
N SER A 163 -12.62 9.63 7.74
CA SER A 163 -13.92 8.97 7.49
C SER A 163 -15.07 9.93 7.74
N ASP A 164 -16.20 9.71 7.04
CA ASP A 164 -17.43 10.47 7.21
C ASP A 164 -18.35 9.88 8.31
N MET A 165 -17.97 8.72 8.87
CA MET A 165 -18.66 8.10 10.00
C MET A 165 -17.68 7.20 10.78
N ASP A 166 -18.12 6.71 11.94
CA ASP A 166 -17.34 5.77 12.73
C ASP A 166 -17.03 4.50 11.90
N THR A 167 -15.76 4.10 11.90
CA THR A 167 -15.23 2.96 11.15
C THR A 167 -14.02 2.34 11.84
N VAL A 168 -13.45 1.31 11.24
CA VAL A 168 -12.24 0.63 11.70
C VAL A 168 -11.19 0.72 10.60
#